data_ddba5137a6bcc4080b8ac8d46cb8811a
#
_entry.id   ddba5137a6bcc4080b8ac8d46cb8811a
#
_cell.length_a   1.000
_cell.length_b   1.000
_cell.length_c   1.000
_cell.angle_alpha   90.00
_cell.angle_beta   90.00
_cell.angle_gamma   90.00
#
_symmetry.space_group_name_H-M   'P 1'
#
loop_
_entity.id
_entity.type
_entity.pdbx_description
1 polymer ?
#
loop_
_entity_poly.entity_id
_entity_poly.type
_entity_poly.pdbx_seq_one_letter_code
_entity_poly.pdbx_strand_id
1 'polypeptide(L)'
;MTLTFQYLVDTAPQVVKEKLEQLKTLRERPDYHPEPSTYHHIEIVVNRLLQTGDPDLAMAGMLHDICKLDCVKIHPKHGHPTSPGHDLAAFDLITQTPEVQQWIHDNGADDAKVAAICLYHMRFHQLGQMRPFKREAQIQKWTEQGIWEKLQYHGAADNMLVEFDMDDLDKSFKFNK
;
A
#
# COMPACT_ATOMS: atom_id res chain seq x y z
N MET A 1 -11.65 17.73 -9.23
CA MET A 1 -12.28 17.14 -8.03
C MET A 1 -11.15 16.69 -7.12
N THR A 2 -11.19 17.05 -5.84
CA THR A 2 -10.13 16.68 -4.90
C THR A 2 -10.41 15.27 -4.38
N LEU A 3 -9.45 14.34 -4.56
CA LEU A 3 -9.55 13.00 -3.98
C LEU A 3 -9.51 13.09 -2.45
N THR A 4 -10.39 12.34 -1.79
CA THR A 4 -10.40 12.14 -0.34
C THR A 4 -10.58 10.64 -0.06
N PHE A 5 -10.18 10.17 1.12
CA PHE A 5 -10.42 8.78 1.51
C PHE A 5 -11.90 8.42 1.41
N GLN A 6 -12.80 9.26 1.94
CA GLN A 6 -14.24 9.00 1.89
C GLN A 6 -14.77 8.91 0.45
N TYR A 7 -14.32 9.81 -0.44
CA TYR A 7 -14.70 9.74 -1.85
C TYR A 7 -14.26 8.43 -2.50
N LEU A 8 -13.04 7.97 -2.22
CA LEU A 8 -12.55 6.69 -2.74
C LEU A 8 -13.38 5.51 -2.20
N VAL A 9 -13.76 5.53 -0.91
CA VAL A 9 -14.66 4.52 -0.33
C VAL A 9 -16.03 4.54 -1.01
N ASP A 10 -16.63 5.72 -1.19
CA ASP A 10 -17.98 5.86 -1.73
C ASP A 10 -18.07 5.41 -3.19
N THR A 11 -17.02 5.65 -3.98
CA THR A 11 -16.95 5.29 -5.41
C THR A 11 -16.37 3.91 -5.68
N ALA A 12 -15.83 3.24 -4.67
CA ALA A 12 -15.21 1.92 -4.83
C ALA A 12 -16.21 0.88 -5.35
N PRO A 13 -15.76 -0.09 -6.17
CA PRO A 13 -16.58 -1.23 -6.57
C PRO A 13 -16.97 -2.08 -5.35
N GLN A 14 -18.07 -2.83 -5.48
CA GLN A 14 -18.66 -3.57 -4.36
C GLN A 14 -17.68 -4.52 -3.68
N VAL A 15 -16.84 -5.21 -4.45
CA VAL A 15 -15.82 -6.12 -3.91
C VAL A 15 -14.82 -5.41 -2.99
N VAL A 16 -14.44 -4.18 -3.31
CA VAL A 16 -13.52 -3.37 -2.47
C VAL A 16 -14.25 -2.87 -1.22
N LYS A 17 -15.50 -2.41 -1.34
CA LYS A 17 -16.33 -1.98 -0.19
C LYS A 17 -16.52 -3.09 0.83
N GLU A 18 -16.83 -4.30 0.38
CA GLU A 18 -17.03 -5.47 1.25
C GLU A 18 -15.73 -5.81 1.99
N LYS A 19 -14.60 -5.80 1.31
CA LYS A 19 -13.30 -6.05 1.94
C LYS A 19 -12.94 -4.96 2.97
N LEU A 20 -13.14 -3.69 2.65
CA LEU A 20 -12.90 -2.59 3.58
C LEU A 20 -13.77 -2.73 4.84
N GLU A 21 -15.04 -3.09 4.70
CA GLU A 21 -15.93 -3.30 5.85
C GLU A 21 -15.42 -4.45 6.74
N GLN A 22 -15.00 -5.55 6.16
CA GLN A 22 -14.44 -6.69 6.88
C GLN A 22 -13.15 -6.32 7.62
N LEU A 23 -12.30 -5.46 7.04
CA LEU A 23 -11.04 -5.02 7.65
C LEU A 23 -11.22 -4.15 8.91
N LYS A 24 -12.42 -3.65 9.18
CA LYS A 24 -12.74 -2.97 10.45
C LYS A 24 -12.61 -3.91 11.65
N THR A 25 -12.71 -5.21 11.45
CA THR A 25 -12.60 -6.23 12.51
C THR A 25 -11.19 -6.79 12.67
N LEU A 26 -10.30 -6.58 11.70
CA LEU A 26 -8.94 -7.10 11.74
C LEU A 26 -8.03 -6.17 12.56
N ARG A 27 -7.59 -6.66 13.72
CA ARG A 27 -6.55 -6.02 14.53
C ARG A 27 -5.23 -6.69 14.28
N GLU A 28 -4.23 -5.87 13.95
CA GLU A 28 -2.87 -6.33 13.74
C GLU A 28 -2.03 -6.21 15.01
N ARG A 29 -0.76 -6.56 14.90
CA ARG A 29 0.17 -6.51 16.02
C ARG A 29 0.43 -5.05 16.43
N PRO A 30 0.09 -4.65 17.67
CA PRO A 30 0.14 -3.24 18.09
C PRO A 30 1.55 -2.65 18.13
N ASP A 31 2.61 -3.47 18.17
CA ASP A 31 4.00 -3.01 18.11
C ASP A 31 4.35 -2.30 16.80
N TYR A 32 3.66 -2.65 15.71
CA TYR A 32 3.85 -2.07 14.37
C TYR A 32 2.62 -1.32 13.87
N HIS A 33 1.45 -1.69 14.39
CA HIS A 33 0.14 -1.18 13.99
C HIS A 33 -0.64 -0.73 15.23
N PRO A 34 -0.34 0.48 15.76
CA PRO A 34 -1.04 1.02 16.94
C PRO A 34 -2.49 1.42 16.67
N GLU A 35 -2.87 1.55 15.40
CA GLU A 35 -4.22 1.87 14.95
C GLU A 35 -5.24 0.76 15.30
N PRO A 36 -6.54 1.11 15.46
CA PRO A 36 -7.55 0.17 15.96
C PRO A 36 -7.85 -1.03 15.05
N SER A 37 -7.65 -0.87 13.73
CA SER A 37 -7.89 -1.93 12.73
C SER A 37 -7.13 -1.66 11.44
N THR A 38 -7.05 -2.67 10.56
CA THR A 38 -6.47 -2.51 9.21
C THR A 38 -7.24 -1.49 8.36
N TYR A 39 -8.55 -1.32 8.57
CA TYR A 39 -9.33 -0.25 7.93
C TYR A 39 -8.78 1.14 8.29
N HIS A 40 -8.54 1.41 9.58
CA HIS A 40 -7.96 2.69 10.03
C HIS A 40 -6.52 2.86 9.53
N HIS A 41 -5.75 1.77 9.45
CA HIS A 41 -4.43 1.78 8.83
C HIS A 41 -4.50 2.29 7.38
N ILE A 42 -5.36 1.69 6.56
CA ILE A 42 -5.58 2.11 5.17
C ILE A 42 -5.99 3.59 5.09
N GLU A 43 -6.91 4.04 5.96
CA GLU A 43 -7.33 5.44 6.01
C GLU A 43 -6.15 6.40 6.28
N ILE A 44 -5.30 6.07 7.25
CA ILE A 44 -4.11 6.86 7.59
C ILE A 44 -3.14 6.89 6.41
N VAL A 45 -2.84 5.73 5.81
CA VAL A 45 -1.92 5.61 4.67
C VAL A 45 -2.44 6.44 3.48
N VAL A 46 -3.71 6.31 3.13
CA VAL A 46 -4.31 7.10 2.04
C VAL A 46 -4.23 8.60 2.32
N ASN A 47 -4.60 9.05 3.53
CA ASN A 47 -4.56 10.47 3.88
C ASN A 47 -3.13 11.05 3.84
N ARG A 48 -2.11 10.25 4.17
CA ARG A 48 -0.71 10.61 3.99
C ARG A 48 -0.35 10.72 2.50
N LEU A 49 -0.71 9.73 1.70
CA LEU A 49 -0.37 9.67 0.28
C LEU A 49 -1.12 10.69 -0.58
N LEU A 50 -2.32 11.12 -0.17
CA LEU A 50 -3.05 12.21 -0.82
C LEU A 50 -2.27 13.54 -0.80
N GLN A 51 -1.36 13.74 0.16
CA GLN A 51 -0.51 14.93 0.22
C GLN A 51 0.48 15.01 -0.96
N THR A 52 0.80 13.88 -1.58
CA THR A 52 1.70 13.83 -2.75
C THR A 52 1.05 14.39 -4.02
N GLY A 53 -0.28 14.43 -4.09
CA GLY A 53 -1.03 14.74 -5.31
C GLY A 53 -0.96 13.66 -6.39
N ASP A 54 -0.34 12.52 -6.12
CA ASP A 54 -0.17 11.41 -7.06
C ASP A 54 -1.33 10.40 -6.92
N PRO A 55 -2.19 10.24 -7.93
CA PRO A 55 -3.33 9.33 -7.85
C PRO A 55 -2.91 7.85 -7.78
N ASP A 56 -1.79 7.44 -8.38
CA ASP A 56 -1.28 6.07 -8.26
C ASP A 56 -1.00 5.72 -6.80
N LEU A 57 -0.41 6.67 -6.05
CA LEU A 57 -0.10 6.49 -4.63
C LEU A 57 -1.37 6.44 -3.78
N ALA A 58 -2.35 7.29 -4.03
CA ALA A 58 -3.63 7.26 -3.31
C ALA A 58 -4.34 5.92 -3.51
N MET A 59 -4.40 5.42 -4.75
CA MET A 59 -5.02 4.14 -5.07
C MET A 59 -4.23 2.95 -4.52
N ALA A 60 -2.89 2.99 -4.56
CA ALA A 60 -2.06 1.98 -3.93
C ALA A 60 -2.26 1.95 -2.40
N GLY A 61 -2.38 3.11 -1.76
CA GLY A 61 -2.73 3.21 -0.34
C GLY A 61 -4.05 2.54 0.00
N MET A 62 -5.07 2.67 -0.87
CA MET A 62 -6.38 2.02 -0.70
C MET A 62 -6.29 0.49 -0.80
N LEU A 63 -5.40 -0.03 -1.64
CA LEU A 63 -5.46 -1.43 -2.08
C LEU A 63 -4.32 -2.31 -1.55
N HIS A 64 -3.21 -1.74 -1.01
CA HIS A 64 -2.04 -2.55 -0.61
C HIS A 64 -2.37 -3.64 0.42
N ASP A 65 -3.24 -3.35 1.35
CA ASP A 65 -3.63 -4.22 2.47
C ASP A 65 -5.06 -4.79 2.34
N ILE A 66 -5.74 -4.54 1.24
CA ILE A 66 -7.16 -4.86 1.06
C ILE A 66 -7.47 -6.36 1.19
N CYS A 67 -6.52 -7.22 0.92
CA CYS A 67 -6.67 -8.68 0.98
C CYS A 67 -6.07 -9.29 2.26
N LYS A 68 -5.72 -8.51 3.28
CA LYS A 68 -5.12 -9.04 4.51
C LYS A 68 -6.03 -10.05 5.22
N LEU A 69 -7.32 -9.81 5.28
CA LEU A 69 -8.25 -10.74 5.96
C LEU A 69 -8.37 -12.08 5.22
N ASP A 70 -8.29 -12.08 3.89
CA ASP A 70 -8.35 -13.30 3.09
C ASP A 70 -7.12 -14.22 3.32
N CYS A 71 -6.01 -13.61 3.71
CA CYS A 71 -4.72 -14.27 3.91
C CYS A 71 -4.39 -14.50 5.40
N VAL A 72 -5.28 -14.11 6.32
CA VAL A 72 -4.98 -14.12 7.75
C VAL A 72 -4.70 -15.53 8.26
N LYS A 73 -3.63 -15.64 9.05
CA LYS A 73 -3.23 -16.86 9.80
C LYS A 73 -2.75 -16.45 11.19
N ILE A 74 -2.93 -17.34 12.15
CA ILE A 74 -2.35 -17.12 13.47
C ILE A 74 -0.90 -17.61 13.44
N HIS A 75 0.03 -16.73 13.83
CA HIS A 75 1.44 -17.07 13.89
C HIS A 75 1.68 -18.18 14.92
N PRO A 76 2.25 -19.33 14.52
CA PRO A 76 2.28 -20.54 15.39
C PRO A 76 3.08 -20.35 16.67
N LYS A 77 4.09 -19.48 16.65
CA LYS A 77 4.97 -19.23 17.80
C LYS A 77 4.49 -18.07 18.68
N HIS A 78 3.88 -17.04 18.10
CA HIS A 78 3.61 -15.79 18.81
C HIS A 78 2.11 -15.51 19.00
N GLY A 79 1.22 -16.31 18.41
CA GLY A 79 -0.24 -16.23 18.61
C GLY A 79 -0.92 -14.97 18.05
N HIS A 80 -0.18 -14.07 17.35
CA HIS A 80 -0.77 -12.89 16.70
C HIS A 80 -1.18 -13.17 15.25
N PRO A 81 -2.14 -12.43 14.68
CA PRO A 81 -2.49 -12.55 13.28
C PRO A 81 -1.34 -12.09 12.37
N THR A 82 -1.18 -12.79 11.24
CA THR A 82 -0.31 -12.44 10.12
C THR A 82 -1.06 -12.71 8.83
N SER A 83 -0.69 -12.05 7.74
CA SER A 83 -1.38 -12.18 6.46
C SER A 83 -0.38 -12.43 5.31
N PRO A 84 0.31 -13.58 5.30
CA PRO A 84 1.30 -13.88 4.28
C PRO A 84 0.66 -13.96 2.90
N GLY A 85 1.25 -13.27 1.91
CA GLY A 85 0.77 -13.27 0.51
C GLY A 85 -0.35 -12.28 0.22
N HIS A 86 -0.72 -11.40 1.16
CA HIS A 86 -1.74 -10.37 0.91
C HIS A 86 -1.33 -9.39 -0.19
N ASP A 87 -0.05 -9.14 -0.36
CA ASP A 87 0.54 -8.35 -1.44
C ASP A 87 0.28 -8.95 -2.82
N LEU A 88 0.50 -10.26 -2.99
CA LEU A 88 0.15 -10.98 -4.21
C LEU A 88 -1.38 -11.04 -4.41
N ALA A 89 -2.15 -11.27 -3.35
CA ALA A 89 -3.61 -11.30 -3.43
C ALA A 89 -4.20 -9.94 -3.85
N ALA A 90 -3.62 -8.83 -3.38
CA ALA A 90 -4.00 -7.49 -3.83
C ALA A 90 -3.64 -7.26 -5.30
N PHE A 91 -2.46 -7.69 -5.75
CA PHE A 91 -2.07 -7.67 -7.16
C PHE A 91 -3.05 -8.45 -8.04
N ASP A 92 -3.41 -9.67 -7.63
CA ASP A 92 -4.37 -10.50 -8.37
C ASP A 92 -5.76 -9.86 -8.42
N LEU A 93 -6.24 -9.29 -7.31
CA LEU A 93 -7.50 -8.55 -7.26
C LEU A 93 -7.52 -7.41 -8.30
N ILE A 94 -6.45 -6.61 -8.36
CA ILE A 94 -6.37 -5.49 -9.30
C ILE A 94 -6.31 -5.98 -10.74
N THR A 95 -5.45 -6.94 -11.04
CA THR A 95 -5.19 -7.38 -12.42
C THR A 95 -6.27 -8.28 -13.01
N GLN A 96 -7.08 -8.92 -12.17
CA GLN A 96 -8.10 -9.88 -12.60
C GLN A 96 -9.56 -9.36 -12.47
N THR A 97 -9.75 -8.14 -11.93
CA THR A 97 -11.07 -7.58 -11.68
C THR A 97 -11.30 -6.30 -12.48
N PRO A 98 -11.99 -6.37 -13.64
CA PRO A 98 -12.17 -5.23 -14.53
C PRO A 98 -12.79 -4.00 -13.87
N GLU A 99 -13.74 -4.17 -12.96
CA GLU A 99 -14.36 -3.05 -12.24
C GLU A 99 -13.39 -2.35 -11.27
N VAL A 100 -12.39 -3.05 -10.73
CA VAL A 100 -11.33 -2.44 -9.93
C VAL A 100 -10.38 -1.65 -10.82
N GLN A 101 -9.98 -2.18 -11.97
CA GLN A 101 -9.16 -1.48 -12.96
C GLN A 101 -9.87 -0.20 -13.44
N GLN A 102 -11.16 -0.30 -13.80
CA GLN A 102 -11.93 0.85 -14.24
C GLN A 102 -12.01 1.93 -13.14
N TRP A 103 -12.25 1.54 -11.89
CA TRP A 103 -12.28 2.47 -10.76
C TRP A 103 -10.93 3.17 -10.55
N ILE A 104 -9.80 2.46 -10.71
CA ILE A 104 -8.46 3.04 -10.66
C ILE A 104 -8.31 4.09 -11.77
N HIS A 105 -8.67 3.78 -13.01
CA HIS A 105 -8.59 4.68 -14.15
C HIS A 105 -9.52 5.91 -13.99
N ASP A 106 -10.73 5.72 -13.47
CA ASP A 106 -11.69 6.81 -13.22
C ASP A 106 -11.15 7.82 -12.19
N ASN A 107 -10.24 7.38 -11.33
CA ASN A 107 -9.54 8.23 -10.37
C ASN A 107 -8.20 8.79 -10.88
N GLY A 108 -7.90 8.61 -12.18
CA GLY A 108 -6.72 9.18 -12.85
C GLY A 108 -5.42 8.41 -12.60
N ALA A 109 -5.50 7.17 -12.07
CA ALA A 109 -4.35 6.33 -11.78
C ALA A 109 -4.12 5.27 -12.86
N ASP A 110 -2.90 4.73 -12.89
CA ASP A 110 -2.46 3.64 -13.77
C ASP A 110 -2.56 2.31 -12.99
N ASP A 111 -3.44 1.43 -13.40
CA ASP A 111 -3.71 0.15 -12.71
C ASP A 111 -2.49 -0.76 -12.66
N ALA A 112 -1.63 -0.76 -13.69
CA ALA A 112 -0.40 -1.54 -13.69
C ALA A 112 0.61 -1.04 -12.65
N LYS A 113 0.73 0.28 -12.47
CA LYS A 113 1.58 0.88 -11.43
C LYS A 113 1.02 0.64 -10.05
N VAL A 114 -0.29 0.84 -9.86
CA VAL A 114 -0.97 0.57 -8.59
C VAL A 114 -0.78 -0.89 -8.18
N ALA A 115 -1.01 -1.83 -9.11
CA ALA A 115 -0.80 -3.26 -8.86
C ALA A 115 0.65 -3.57 -8.49
N ALA A 116 1.62 -2.98 -9.19
CA ALA A 116 3.04 -3.18 -8.91
C ALA A 116 3.44 -2.64 -7.52
N ILE A 117 2.93 -1.47 -7.12
CA ILE A 117 3.20 -0.91 -5.78
C ILE A 117 2.63 -1.85 -4.71
N CYS A 118 1.38 -2.31 -4.87
CA CYS A 118 0.76 -3.27 -3.95
C CYS A 118 1.56 -4.58 -3.85
N LEU A 119 2.03 -5.11 -4.99
CA LEU A 119 2.84 -6.35 -5.03
C LEU A 119 4.17 -6.21 -4.30
N TYR A 120 4.81 -5.04 -4.41
CA TYR A 120 6.18 -4.86 -3.92
C TYR A 120 6.30 -4.15 -2.57
N HIS A 121 5.19 -3.67 -1.96
CA HIS A 121 5.29 -2.91 -0.71
C HIS A 121 5.95 -3.69 0.42
N MET A 122 5.62 -4.99 0.59
CA MET A 122 6.26 -5.84 1.60
C MET A 122 7.75 -6.07 1.30
N ARG A 123 8.10 -6.24 0.03
CA ARG A 123 9.49 -6.40 -0.38
C ARG A 123 10.30 -5.11 -0.21
N PHE A 124 9.67 -3.96 -0.38
CA PHE A 124 10.27 -2.66 -0.07
C PHE A 124 10.68 -2.57 1.40
N HIS A 125 9.82 -2.96 2.33
CA HIS A 125 10.14 -2.98 3.76
C HIS A 125 11.31 -3.93 4.11
N GLN A 126 11.59 -4.92 3.27
CA GLN A 126 12.68 -5.88 3.45
C GLN A 126 14.00 -5.46 2.80
N LEU A 127 14.06 -4.32 2.09
CA LEU A 127 15.28 -3.89 1.35
C LEU A 127 16.52 -3.81 2.22
N GLY A 128 16.39 -3.30 3.45
CA GLY A 128 17.49 -3.17 4.40
C GLY A 128 18.12 -4.51 4.81
N GLN A 129 17.38 -5.61 4.67
CA GLN A 129 17.82 -6.97 5.00
C GLN A 129 18.44 -7.70 3.82
N MET A 130 18.37 -7.14 2.62
CA MET A 130 18.93 -7.75 1.41
C MET A 130 20.44 -7.53 1.31
N ARG A 131 21.14 -8.51 0.71
CA ARG A 131 22.54 -8.32 0.31
C ARG A 131 22.67 -7.14 -0.67
N PRO A 132 23.72 -6.31 -0.57
CA PRO A 132 23.85 -5.06 -1.35
C PRO A 132 23.56 -5.23 -2.84
N PHE A 133 24.19 -6.20 -3.51
CA PHE A 133 23.99 -6.40 -4.95
C PHE A 133 22.56 -6.78 -5.34
N LYS A 134 21.84 -7.54 -4.48
CA LYS A 134 20.44 -7.90 -4.70
C LYS A 134 19.53 -6.70 -4.50
N ARG A 135 19.84 -5.87 -3.52
CA ARG A 135 19.11 -4.63 -3.25
C ARG A 135 19.24 -3.66 -4.43
N GLU A 136 20.47 -3.45 -4.91
CA GLU A 136 20.74 -2.57 -6.06
C GLU A 136 19.99 -3.05 -7.33
N ALA A 137 20.06 -4.35 -7.63
CA ALA A 137 19.34 -4.94 -8.76
C ALA A 137 17.82 -4.78 -8.63
N GLN A 138 17.28 -4.88 -7.41
CA GLN A 138 15.86 -4.68 -7.16
C GLN A 138 15.46 -3.21 -7.34
N ILE A 139 16.25 -2.27 -6.84
CA ILE A 139 16.02 -0.83 -7.01
C ILE A 139 16.09 -0.47 -8.50
N GLN A 140 17.08 -0.98 -9.23
CA GLN A 140 17.18 -0.76 -10.67
C GLN A 140 15.93 -1.24 -11.40
N LYS A 141 15.45 -2.46 -11.10
CA LYS A 141 14.21 -3.00 -11.67
C LYS A 141 13.01 -2.08 -11.42
N TRP A 142 12.83 -1.60 -10.20
CA TRP A 142 11.73 -0.69 -9.86
C TRP A 142 11.87 0.69 -10.51
N THR A 143 13.11 1.16 -10.70
CA THR A 143 13.41 2.40 -11.43
C THR A 143 13.01 2.26 -12.90
N GLU A 144 13.38 1.16 -13.54
CA GLU A 144 13.00 0.83 -14.93
C GLU A 144 11.48 0.69 -15.11
N GLN A 145 10.78 0.20 -14.09
CA GLN A 145 9.31 0.13 -14.04
C GLN A 145 8.63 1.47 -13.73
N GLY A 146 9.38 2.51 -13.38
CA GLY A 146 8.85 3.82 -13.00
C GLY A 146 8.12 3.85 -11.65
N ILE A 147 8.42 2.91 -10.75
CA ILE A 147 7.74 2.78 -9.44
C ILE A 147 8.68 2.97 -8.23
N TRP A 148 9.99 3.14 -8.44
CA TRP A 148 10.94 3.25 -7.33
C TRP A 148 10.62 4.43 -6.39
N GLU A 149 10.43 5.63 -6.93
CA GLU A 149 10.07 6.80 -6.13
C GLU A 149 8.70 6.63 -5.44
N LYS A 150 7.72 6.04 -6.14
CA LYS A 150 6.40 5.75 -5.57
C LYS A 150 6.46 4.76 -4.40
N LEU A 151 7.30 3.72 -4.49
CA LEU A 151 7.51 2.78 -3.39
C LEU A 151 8.15 3.44 -2.16
N GLN A 152 9.02 4.43 -2.36
CA GLN A 152 9.61 5.19 -1.27
C GLN A 152 8.54 6.03 -0.53
N TYR A 153 7.67 6.74 -1.26
CA TYR A 153 6.56 7.48 -0.65
C TYR A 153 5.56 6.54 0.03
N HIS A 154 5.20 5.45 -0.65
CA HIS A 154 4.28 4.45 -0.08
C HIS A 154 4.84 3.84 1.20
N GLY A 155 6.09 3.39 1.19
CA GLY A 155 6.73 2.79 2.36
C GLY A 155 6.87 3.75 3.55
N ALA A 156 7.11 5.04 3.29
CA ALA A 156 7.10 6.06 4.34
C ALA A 156 5.69 6.29 4.92
N ALA A 157 4.67 6.32 4.06
CA ALA A 157 3.29 6.48 4.48
C ALA A 157 2.75 5.28 5.26
N ASP A 158 3.19 4.08 4.92
CA ASP A 158 2.81 2.80 5.52
C ASP A 158 3.47 2.56 6.90
N ASN A 159 4.55 3.27 7.20
CA ASN A 159 5.23 3.14 8.48
C ASN A 159 4.54 3.97 9.58
N MET A 160 3.76 3.29 10.43
CA MET A 160 3.03 3.94 11.53
C MET A 160 3.92 4.38 12.70
N LEU A 161 5.17 3.94 12.76
CA LEU A 161 6.10 4.26 13.84
C LEU A 161 6.88 5.56 13.60
N VAL A 162 6.76 6.13 12.40
CA VAL A 162 7.45 7.35 11.98
C VAL A 162 6.44 8.39 11.51
N GLU A 163 6.67 9.65 11.87
CA GLU A 163 5.88 10.76 11.35
C GLU A 163 6.08 10.89 9.82
N PHE A 164 4.98 11.12 9.11
CA PHE A 164 5.00 11.32 7.67
C PHE A 164 5.12 12.83 7.39
N ASP A 165 6.30 13.25 6.94
CA ASP A 165 6.61 14.63 6.57
C ASP A 165 7.02 14.71 5.09
N MET A 166 6.16 15.33 4.27
CA MET A 166 6.38 15.48 2.83
C MET A 166 7.64 16.29 2.51
N ASP A 167 7.93 17.35 3.28
CA ASP A 167 9.08 18.21 3.01
C ASP A 167 10.40 17.47 3.24
N ASP A 168 10.46 16.61 4.26
CA ASP A 168 11.65 15.80 4.53
C ASP A 168 11.81 14.66 3.51
N LEU A 169 10.71 14.04 3.08
CA LEU A 169 10.71 13.00 2.05
C LEU A 169 11.19 13.57 0.71
N ASP A 170 10.64 14.70 0.28
CA ASP A 170 11.01 15.35 -0.97
C ASP A 170 12.50 15.72 -1.00
N LYS A 171 13.06 16.20 0.11
CA LYS A 171 14.50 16.45 0.23
C LYS A 171 15.30 15.15 0.13
N SER A 172 14.91 14.11 0.89
CA SER A 172 15.60 12.83 0.92
C SER A 172 15.66 12.16 -0.44
N PHE A 173 14.57 12.21 -1.23
CA PHE A 173 14.48 11.54 -2.52
C PHE A 173 15.17 12.32 -3.65
N LYS A 174 15.26 13.67 -3.55
CA LYS A 174 16.01 14.50 -4.50
C LYS A 174 17.53 14.31 -4.42
N PHE A 175 18.06 13.94 -3.26
CA PHE A 175 19.49 13.70 -3.07
C PHE A 175 19.93 12.27 -3.46
N ASN A 176 19.00 11.36 -3.70
CA ASN A 176 19.26 9.96 -4.08
C ASN A 176 19.13 9.69 -5.59
N LYS A 177 19.09 10.74 -6.41
CA LYS A 177 19.06 10.67 -7.89
C LYS A 177 20.44 10.75 -8.50
#